data_51c06fa96b4ce0361904227ff4eaad07
#
_entry.id   51c06fa96b4ce0361904227ff4eaad07
#
_cell.length_a   1.000
_cell.length_b   1.000
_cell.length_c   1.000
_cell.angle_alpha   90.00
_cell.angle_beta   90.00
_cell.angle_gamma   90.00
#
_symmetry.space_group_name_H-M   'P 1'
#
loop_
_entity.id
_entity.type
_entity.pdbx_description
1 polymer ?
#
loop_
_entity_poly.entity_id
_entity_poly.type
_entity_poly.pdbx_seq_one_letter_code
_entity_poly.pdbx_strand_id
1 'polypeptide(L)'
;MKKLLSLLAFTICLAILFYPKPSTSTSTGSPGGKTGSPTDGVNCTQCHTAGSGTGATITTNIPSTGYVPGTTYTITATVAQTGINKFGFEITAEKNAGGAKTGTFFVTNSTETKLVNSNTAITHKSAGTSGTNSKSWSMNWQAPTSGTGAVTDRKSVV
;
A
#
# COMPACT_ATOMS: atom_id res chain seq x y z
N MET A 1 9.13 -3.82 -53.15
CA MET A 1 9.17 -4.82 -52.06
C MET A 1 9.98 -4.33 -50.86
N LYS A 2 11.22 -3.86 -50.94
CA LYS A 2 12.06 -3.41 -49.83
C LYS A 2 11.42 -2.28 -48.97
N LYS A 3 10.82 -1.26 -49.61
CA LYS A 3 10.14 -0.14 -48.90
C LYS A 3 8.90 -0.60 -48.12
N LEU A 4 8.15 -1.57 -48.65
CA LEU A 4 6.97 -2.11 -47.98
C LEU A 4 7.37 -2.94 -46.75
N LEU A 5 8.44 -3.72 -46.83
CA LEU A 5 8.99 -4.51 -45.74
C LEU A 5 9.51 -3.61 -44.60
N SER A 6 10.19 -2.50 -44.98
CA SER A 6 10.67 -1.52 -43.99
C SER A 6 9.51 -0.80 -43.26
N LEU A 7 8.45 -0.46 -43.98
CA LEU A 7 7.27 0.16 -43.38
C LEU A 7 6.55 -0.81 -42.41
N LEU A 8 6.43 -2.09 -42.80
CA LEU A 8 5.84 -3.12 -41.96
C LEU A 8 6.66 -3.35 -40.70
N ALA A 9 7.99 -3.42 -40.83
CA ALA A 9 8.89 -3.56 -39.66
C ALA A 9 8.76 -2.37 -38.69
N PHE A 10 8.66 -1.14 -39.21
CA PHE A 10 8.53 0.06 -38.43
C PHE A 10 7.16 0.09 -37.66
N THR A 11 6.05 -0.30 -38.30
CA THR A 11 4.73 -0.37 -37.64
C THR A 11 4.69 -1.44 -36.59
N ILE A 12 5.34 -2.60 -36.79
CA ILE A 12 5.43 -3.65 -35.77
C ILE A 12 6.25 -3.18 -34.56
N CYS A 13 7.39 -2.53 -34.78
CA CYS A 13 8.17 -1.95 -33.66
C CYS A 13 7.39 -0.89 -32.90
N LEU A 14 6.65 -0.03 -33.59
CA LEU A 14 5.80 0.98 -32.93
C LEU A 14 4.69 0.33 -32.12
N ALA A 15 4.04 -0.71 -32.63
CA ALA A 15 3.01 -1.45 -31.91
C ALA A 15 3.55 -2.13 -30.65
N ILE A 16 4.77 -2.66 -30.66
CA ILE A 16 5.42 -3.26 -29.49
C ILE A 16 5.76 -2.20 -28.45
N LEU A 17 6.20 -1.01 -28.85
CA LEU A 17 6.54 0.09 -27.94
C LEU A 17 5.33 0.67 -27.23
N PHE A 18 4.15 0.66 -27.85
CA PHE A 18 2.90 1.16 -27.29
C PHE A 18 2.00 0.06 -26.73
N TYR A 19 2.48 -1.20 -26.69
CA TYR A 19 1.68 -2.27 -26.08
C TYR A 19 1.55 -2.01 -24.57
N PRO A 20 0.32 -1.85 -24.04
CA PRO A 20 0.14 -1.65 -22.60
C PRO A 20 0.68 -2.86 -21.87
N LYS A 21 1.64 -2.63 -20.97
CA LYS A 21 2.13 -3.71 -20.11
C LYS A 21 0.97 -4.22 -19.26
N PRO A 22 0.70 -5.54 -19.23
CA PRO A 22 -0.32 -6.06 -18.34
C PRO A 22 0.03 -5.68 -16.89
N SER A 23 -0.91 -5.04 -16.20
CA SER A 23 -0.75 -4.76 -14.78
C SER A 23 -0.81 -6.09 -14.02
N THR A 24 0.27 -6.48 -13.39
CA THR A 24 0.33 -7.70 -12.57
C THR A 24 -0.14 -7.38 -11.16
N SER A 25 -1.41 -7.66 -10.87
CA SER A 25 -1.92 -7.68 -9.51
C SER A 25 -1.33 -8.89 -8.76
N THR A 26 -0.73 -8.66 -7.60
CA THR A 26 -0.17 -9.74 -6.78
C THR A 26 -1.02 -9.98 -5.53
N SER A 27 -1.65 -11.14 -5.44
CA SER A 27 -2.39 -11.55 -4.23
C SER A 27 -1.47 -11.79 -3.03
N THR A 28 -0.16 -11.95 -3.27
CA THR A 28 0.84 -12.19 -2.22
C THR A 28 1.24 -10.94 -1.44
N GLY A 29 0.64 -9.79 -1.77
CA GLY A 29 0.89 -8.50 -1.15
C GLY A 29 1.68 -7.54 -2.04
N SER A 30 1.69 -6.28 -1.65
CA SER A 30 2.46 -5.23 -2.31
C SER A 30 3.96 -5.55 -2.32
N PRO A 31 4.69 -5.19 -3.37
CA PRO A 31 6.15 -5.24 -3.37
C PRO A 31 6.79 -4.19 -2.42
N GLY A 32 6.01 -3.27 -1.87
CA GLY A 32 6.43 -2.16 -1.05
C GLY A 32 6.48 -0.83 -1.81
N GLY A 33 6.37 0.28 -1.05
CA GLY A 33 6.41 1.63 -1.60
C GLY A 33 5.16 2.00 -2.41
N LYS A 34 3.98 1.49 -2.01
CA LYS A 34 2.70 1.73 -2.70
C LYS A 34 1.64 2.33 -1.76
N THR A 35 2.05 3.05 -0.74
CA THR A 35 1.12 3.60 0.27
C THR A 35 0.43 4.89 -0.17
N GLY A 36 0.85 5.50 -1.27
CA GLY A 36 0.38 6.84 -1.66
C GLY A 36 0.94 7.95 -0.76
N SER A 37 1.96 7.65 0.02
CA SER A 37 2.66 8.65 0.83
C SER A 37 3.49 9.59 -0.07
N PRO A 38 3.83 10.79 0.40
CA PRO A 38 4.72 11.69 -0.33
C PRO A 38 6.06 11.07 -0.72
N THR A 39 6.63 10.22 0.15
CA THR A 39 7.91 9.55 -0.12
C THR A 39 7.76 8.42 -1.14
N ASP A 40 6.64 7.67 -1.10
CA ASP A 40 6.40 6.60 -2.07
C ASP A 40 6.00 7.16 -3.45
N GLY A 41 5.30 8.30 -3.51
CA GLY A 41 4.88 8.98 -4.74
C GLY A 41 3.87 8.21 -5.60
N VAL A 42 3.59 6.95 -5.25
CA VAL A 42 2.71 6.02 -5.97
C VAL A 42 1.87 5.21 -4.98
N ASN A 43 0.74 4.70 -5.45
CA ASN A 43 -0.19 3.91 -4.66
C ASN A 43 -0.55 2.59 -5.36
N CYS A 44 -1.49 1.85 -4.82
CA CYS A 44 -1.92 0.56 -5.35
C CYS A 44 -2.47 0.63 -6.79
N THR A 45 -2.92 1.80 -7.26
CA THR A 45 -3.42 1.97 -8.64
C THR A 45 -2.34 1.89 -9.70
N GLN A 46 -1.06 1.86 -9.31
CA GLN A 46 0.04 1.59 -10.26
C GLN A 46 -0.08 0.18 -10.89
N CYS A 47 -0.65 -0.77 -10.15
CA CYS A 47 -0.80 -2.17 -10.58
C CYS A 47 -2.26 -2.63 -10.64
N HIS A 48 -3.17 -1.91 -9.99
CA HIS A 48 -4.60 -2.23 -9.96
C HIS A 48 -5.39 -1.12 -10.64
N THR A 49 -6.49 -1.49 -11.28
CA THR A 49 -7.47 -0.48 -11.71
C THR A 49 -8.01 0.23 -10.46
N ALA A 50 -8.08 1.56 -10.53
CA ALA A 50 -8.65 2.34 -9.43
C ALA A 50 -10.08 1.87 -9.14
N GLY A 51 -10.29 1.33 -7.96
CA GLY A 51 -11.63 1.01 -7.46
C GLY A 51 -12.33 2.28 -6.97
N SER A 52 -13.63 2.31 -7.05
CA SER A 52 -14.47 3.39 -6.46
C SER A 52 -14.59 3.27 -4.92
N GLY A 53 -13.67 2.55 -4.27
CA GLY A 53 -13.73 2.28 -2.84
C GLY A 53 -13.65 3.55 -1.99
N THR A 54 -14.77 3.98 -1.48
CA THR A 54 -14.92 5.16 -0.60
C THR A 54 -14.73 4.81 0.88
N GLY A 55 -14.57 3.54 1.22
CA GLY A 55 -14.65 3.03 2.58
C GLY A 55 -13.31 2.65 3.24
N ALA A 56 -12.20 3.30 2.88
CA ALA A 56 -10.91 2.99 3.53
C ALA A 56 -10.67 3.89 4.75
N THR A 57 -10.52 3.28 5.93
CA THR A 57 -10.27 3.98 7.21
C THR A 57 -9.03 3.45 7.91
N ILE A 58 -8.41 4.29 8.73
CA ILE A 58 -7.44 3.89 9.75
C ILE A 58 -8.03 4.25 11.11
N THR A 59 -8.01 3.31 12.04
CA THR A 59 -8.32 3.54 13.45
C THR A 59 -7.13 3.17 14.31
N THR A 60 -6.98 3.83 15.45
CA THR A 60 -5.87 3.60 16.37
C THR A 60 -6.29 3.90 17.81
N ASN A 61 -5.56 3.34 18.76
CA ASN A 61 -5.69 3.67 20.19
C ASN A 61 -4.70 4.77 20.63
N ILE A 62 -4.09 5.50 19.71
CA ILE A 62 -3.29 6.70 20.04
C ILE A 62 -4.24 7.75 20.63
N PRO A 63 -3.93 8.33 21.81
CA PRO A 63 -4.75 9.40 22.37
C PRO A 63 -4.86 10.61 21.43
N SER A 64 -5.96 11.36 21.55
CA SER A 64 -6.16 12.59 20.76
C SER A 64 -5.10 13.67 21.02
N THR A 65 -4.39 13.57 22.15
CA THR A 65 -3.25 14.44 22.50
C THR A 65 -1.96 14.07 21.76
N GLY A 66 -1.96 12.97 21.00
CA GLY A 66 -0.81 12.47 20.25
C GLY A 66 -0.17 11.24 20.87
N TYR A 67 0.82 10.71 20.18
CA TYR A 67 1.57 9.53 20.65
C TYR A 67 2.60 9.89 21.71
N VAL A 68 2.88 8.94 22.59
CA VAL A 68 4.01 8.99 23.53
C VAL A 68 5.20 8.28 22.88
N PRO A 69 6.38 8.91 22.81
CA PRO A 69 7.57 8.30 22.20
C PRO A 69 7.88 6.91 22.78
N GLY A 70 8.24 5.98 21.91
CA GLY A 70 8.57 4.60 22.29
C GLY A 70 7.39 3.71 22.67
N THR A 71 6.19 4.26 22.83
CA THR A 71 4.97 3.49 23.16
C THR A 71 4.47 2.74 21.93
N THR A 72 3.99 1.52 22.15
CA THR A 72 3.39 0.69 21.09
C THR A 72 1.88 0.88 21.08
N TYR A 73 1.33 1.15 19.91
CA TYR A 73 -0.09 1.36 19.66
C TYR A 73 -0.61 0.31 18.68
N THR A 74 -1.90 0.02 18.75
CA THR A 74 -2.59 -0.80 17.74
C THR A 74 -3.14 0.12 16.65
N ILE A 75 -2.83 -0.21 15.40
CA ILE A 75 -3.39 0.43 14.21
C ILE A 75 -4.22 -0.61 13.47
N THR A 76 -5.41 -0.23 13.05
CA THR A 76 -6.30 -1.07 12.24
C THR A 76 -6.64 -0.36 10.95
N ALA A 77 -6.27 -0.96 9.83
CA ALA A 77 -6.67 -0.54 8.50
C ALA A 77 -7.93 -1.33 8.10
N THR A 78 -8.97 -0.64 7.69
CA THR A 78 -10.21 -1.23 7.20
C THR A 78 -10.52 -0.71 5.81
N VAL A 79 -10.96 -1.60 4.92
CA VAL A 79 -11.54 -1.25 3.63
C VAL A 79 -12.93 -1.87 3.52
N ALA A 80 -13.89 -1.11 2.98
CA ALA A 80 -15.25 -1.58 2.77
C ALA A 80 -15.71 -1.22 1.36
N GLN A 81 -16.26 -2.22 0.67
CA GLN A 81 -16.89 -2.05 -0.64
C GLN A 81 -17.88 -3.19 -0.87
N THR A 82 -19.13 -2.84 -1.05
CA THR A 82 -20.22 -3.81 -1.28
C THR A 82 -19.96 -4.62 -2.54
N GLY A 83 -20.20 -5.92 -2.48
CA GLY A 83 -20.04 -6.85 -3.59
C GLY A 83 -18.62 -7.34 -3.82
N ILE A 84 -17.64 -6.85 -3.07
CA ILE A 84 -16.25 -7.27 -3.17
C ILE A 84 -15.91 -8.31 -2.09
N ASN A 85 -15.10 -9.29 -2.48
CA ASN A 85 -14.65 -10.38 -1.59
C ASN A 85 -13.13 -10.54 -1.52
N LYS A 86 -12.38 -9.71 -2.22
CA LYS A 86 -10.91 -9.68 -2.18
C LYS A 86 -10.43 -8.25 -1.99
N PHE A 87 -9.59 -8.07 -0.99
CA PHE A 87 -9.09 -6.77 -0.56
C PHE A 87 -7.58 -6.83 -0.35
N GLY A 88 -6.92 -5.70 -0.54
CA GLY A 88 -5.50 -5.55 -0.28
C GLY A 88 -5.18 -4.19 0.33
N PHE A 89 -4.05 -4.09 1.02
CA PHE A 89 -3.58 -2.85 1.60
C PHE A 89 -2.05 -2.79 1.69
N GLU A 90 -1.54 -1.58 1.78
CA GLU A 90 -0.22 -1.28 2.30
C GLU A 90 -0.32 -0.04 3.19
N ILE A 91 0.37 -0.04 4.33
CA ILE A 91 0.41 1.06 5.29
C ILE A 91 1.83 1.37 5.71
N THR A 92 2.14 2.64 5.88
CA THR A 92 3.39 3.17 6.44
C THR A 92 3.10 4.37 7.34
N ALA A 93 4.07 4.79 8.13
CA ALA A 93 4.02 6.02 8.93
C ALA A 93 5.16 6.94 8.53
N GLU A 94 4.88 8.23 8.31
CA GLU A 94 5.86 9.23 7.88
C GLU A 94 5.83 10.47 8.76
N LYS A 95 7.00 11.06 8.97
CA LYS A 95 7.11 12.40 9.58
C LYS A 95 6.42 13.42 8.68
N ASN A 96 5.65 14.32 9.27
CA ASN A 96 5.05 15.41 8.51
C ASN A 96 6.14 16.37 7.97
N ALA A 97 7.20 16.58 8.73
CA ALA A 97 8.36 17.34 8.28
C ALA A 97 9.36 16.41 7.60
N GLY A 98 9.61 16.62 6.30
CA GLY A 98 10.61 15.91 5.51
C GLY A 98 10.21 14.51 5.01
N GLY A 99 9.01 14.00 5.34
CA GLY A 99 8.44 12.77 4.74
C GLY A 99 9.14 11.46 5.09
N ALA A 100 10.16 11.45 5.96
CA ALA A 100 10.87 10.21 6.27
C ALA A 100 9.99 9.20 7.01
N LYS A 101 10.02 7.93 6.59
CA LYS A 101 9.34 6.84 7.28
C LYS A 101 9.85 6.71 8.70
N THR A 102 8.95 6.47 9.67
CA THR A 102 9.30 6.54 11.08
C THR A 102 8.45 5.62 11.94
N GLY A 103 8.94 5.33 13.15
CA GLY A 103 8.38 4.28 14.01
C GLY A 103 8.69 2.89 13.48
N THR A 104 8.23 1.87 14.19
CA THR A 104 8.47 0.47 13.84
C THR A 104 7.16 -0.30 13.83
N PHE A 105 6.85 -0.93 12.72
CA PHE A 105 5.69 -1.82 12.62
C PHE A 105 6.02 -3.23 13.07
N PHE A 106 5.04 -3.87 13.71
CA PHE A 106 5.09 -5.28 14.11
C PHE A 106 3.86 -6.00 13.57
N VAL A 107 4.12 -7.13 12.91
CA VAL A 107 3.07 -8.03 12.44
C VAL A 107 2.42 -8.73 13.63
N THR A 108 1.09 -8.60 13.77
CA THR A 108 0.30 -9.29 14.81
C THR A 108 -0.33 -10.59 14.29
N ASN A 109 -0.50 -10.71 12.97
CA ASN A 109 -0.99 -11.90 12.28
C ASN A 109 -0.10 -12.23 11.08
N SER A 110 0.89 -13.06 11.28
CA SER A 110 1.88 -13.45 10.24
C SER A 110 1.30 -14.34 9.12
N THR A 111 0.11 -14.90 9.31
CA THR A 111 -0.62 -15.62 8.26
C THR A 111 -1.21 -14.66 7.24
N GLU A 112 -1.75 -13.53 7.69
CA GLU A 112 -2.47 -12.57 6.84
C GLU A 112 -1.64 -11.38 6.39
N THR A 113 -0.58 -11.02 7.14
CA THR A 113 0.21 -9.81 6.88
C THR A 113 1.71 -10.07 6.93
N LYS A 114 2.48 -9.16 6.34
CA LYS A 114 3.94 -9.17 6.33
C LYS A 114 4.51 -7.76 6.27
N LEU A 115 5.75 -7.61 6.73
CA LEU A 115 6.55 -6.40 6.53
C LEU A 115 7.08 -6.35 5.08
N VAL A 116 7.17 -5.14 4.54
CA VAL A 116 7.74 -4.84 3.21
C VAL A 116 8.52 -3.52 3.27
N ASN A 117 9.13 -3.16 2.15
CA ASN A 117 9.85 -1.89 2.00
C ASN A 117 10.89 -1.67 3.11
N SER A 118 11.82 -2.65 3.26
CA SER A 118 12.84 -2.66 4.33
C SER A 118 12.22 -2.54 5.75
N ASN A 119 11.09 -3.19 5.97
CA ASN A 119 10.34 -3.22 7.23
C ASN A 119 9.71 -1.88 7.65
N THR A 120 9.61 -0.92 6.73
CA THR A 120 8.98 0.39 7.01
C THR A 120 7.50 0.43 6.67
N ALA A 121 6.95 -0.67 6.13
CA ALA A 121 5.54 -0.80 5.79
C ALA A 121 5.02 -2.20 6.06
N ILE A 122 3.71 -2.33 6.23
CA ILE A 122 2.99 -3.62 6.31
C ILE A 122 2.03 -3.72 5.14
N THR A 123 1.92 -4.93 4.58
CA THR A 123 0.95 -5.30 3.56
C THR A 123 0.31 -6.65 3.87
N HIS A 124 -0.76 -6.98 3.15
CA HIS A 124 -1.41 -8.29 3.21
C HIS A 124 -0.55 -9.40 2.59
N LYS A 125 -0.87 -10.64 2.94
CA LYS A 125 -0.48 -11.88 2.25
C LYS A 125 -1.73 -12.48 1.59
N SER A 126 -1.57 -13.51 0.76
CA SER A 126 -2.69 -14.15 0.05
C SER A 126 -3.83 -14.57 0.99
N ALA A 127 -3.49 -15.14 2.17
CA ALA A 127 -4.50 -15.53 3.15
C ALA A 127 -5.26 -14.34 3.77
N GLY A 128 -4.66 -13.15 3.74
CA GLY A 128 -5.24 -11.92 4.29
C GLY A 128 -6.13 -11.15 3.32
N THR A 129 -6.37 -11.65 2.10
CA THR A 129 -7.15 -10.90 1.09
C THR A 129 -8.66 -11.12 1.19
N SER A 130 -9.12 -12.23 1.78
CA SER A 130 -10.54 -12.60 1.76
C SER A 130 -11.36 -11.82 2.78
N GLY A 131 -12.51 -11.31 2.35
CA GLY A 131 -13.51 -10.63 3.16
C GLY A 131 -14.86 -10.65 2.46
N THR A 132 -15.92 -10.25 3.14
CA THR A 132 -17.26 -10.08 2.57
C THR A 132 -17.68 -8.63 2.75
N ASN A 133 -17.72 -7.88 1.66
CA ASN A 133 -18.02 -6.44 1.63
C ASN A 133 -17.02 -5.56 2.42
N SER A 134 -16.15 -6.15 3.22
CA SER A 134 -15.11 -5.45 3.97
C SER A 134 -14.01 -6.40 4.44
N LYS A 135 -12.86 -5.82 4.76
CA LYS A 135 -11.75 -6.50 5.42
C LYS A 135 -11.01 -5.51 6.30
N SER A 136 -10.57 -5.99 7.46
CA SER A 136 -9.72 -5.25 8.38
C SER A 136 -8.45 -6.03 8.68
N TRP A 137 -7.37 -5.30 8.91
CA TRP A 137 -6.08 -5.84 9.35
C TRP A 137 -5.59 -4.98 10.51
N SER A 138 -5.19 -5.64 11.59
CA SER A 138 -4.59 -4.97 12.75
C SER A 138 -3.10 -5.26 12.82
N MET A 139 -2.34 -4.28 13.28
CA MET A 139 -0.90 -4.34 13.46
C MET A 139 -0.50 -3.47 14.64
N ASN A 140 0.67 -3.72 15.19
CA ASN A 140 1.24 -2.82 16.19
C ASN A 140 2.24 -1.86 15.53
N TRP A 141 2.27 -0.64 16.03
CA TRP A 141 3.23 0.38 15.65
C TRP A 141 3.85 0.99 16.90
N GLN A 142 5.16 0.88 17.02
CA GLN A 142 5.91 1.55 18.08
C GLN A 142 6.26 2.95 17.61
N ALA A 143 5.83 3.93 18.38
CA ALA A 143 6.10 5.32 18.11
C ALA A 143 7.61 5.61 18.11
N PRO A 144 8.09 6.54 17.29
CA PRO A 144 9.50 6.91 17.25
C PRO A 144 9.96 7.60 18.54
N THR A 145 11.27 7.84 18.62
CA THR A 145 11.89 8.55 19.74
C THR A 145 11.42 10.00 19.85
N SER A 146 11.60 10.58 21.02
CA SER A 146 11.35 12.01 21.27
C SER A 146 12.07 12.88 20.23
N GLY A 147 11.46 14.02 19.89
CA GLY A 147 11.99 14.96 18.90
C GLY A 147 11.64 14.65 17.44
N THR A 148 10.95 13.56 17.16
CA THR A 148 10.51 13.22 15.79
C THR A 148 9.45 14.18 15.25
N GLY A 149 8.62 14.76 16.12
CA GLY A 149 7.50 15.64 15.74
C GLY A 149 6.25 14.88 15.28
N ALA A 150 5.38 15.56 14.57
CA ALA A 150 4.13 14.97 14.09
C ALA A 150 4.36 13.88 13.03
N VAL A 151 3.57 12.79 13.15
CA VAL A 151 3.61 11.63 12.26
C VAL A 151 2.22 11.43 11.68
N THR A 152 2.16 11.04 10.42
CA THR A 152 0.92 10.67 9.73
C THR A 152 1.02 9.25 9.19
N ASP A 153 0.03 8.42 9.50
CA ASP A 153 -0.14 7.12 8.86
C ASP A 153 -0.65 7.32 7.44
N ARG A 154 -0.04 6.62 6.50
CA ARG A 154 -0.37 6.65 5.08
C ARG A 154 -0.74 5.24 4.62
N LYS A 155 -1.88 5.09 3.96
CA LYS A 155 -2.34 3.81 3.42
C LYS A 155 -2.81 3.92 2.00
N SER A 156 -2.65 2.84 1.25
CA SER A 156 -3.36 2.57 0.01
C SER A 156 -4.07 1.24 0.12
N VAL A 157 -5.23 1.13 -0.51
CA VAL A 157 -6.08 -0.07 -0.50
C VAL A 157 -6.59 -0.38 -1.92
N VAL A 158 -6.93 -1.64 -2.14
CA VAL A 158 -7.56 -2.16 -3.36
C VAL A 158 -8.57 -3.24 -3.00
#